data_d0f30a2c6b1b5c6936d505592dcb3682
#
_entry.id   d0f30a2c6b1b5c6936d505592dcb3682
#
_cell.length_a   1.000
_cell.length_b   1.000
_cell.length_c   1.000
_cell.angle_alpha   90.00
_cell.angle_beta   90.00
_cell.angle_gamma   90.00
#
_symmetry.space_group_name_H-M   'P 1'
#
loop_
_entity.id
_entity.type
_entity.pdbx_description
1 polymer ?
#
loop_
_entity_poly.entity_id
_entity_poly.type
_entity_poly.pdbx_seq_one_letter_code
_entity_poly.pdbx_strand_id
1 'polypeptide(L)'
;EVRFFNRLYKLGELPSTDTRFSHADRDLNKHLIVNDDWDWDWFYVFYNDNFDLVANDSKFLAFLAEIFHPSVRGILNTSAKEYLKKINYLLRFDGYELLPSKSISGRAIYEWREIRGDSALLKNIESLKINFNSAYIDDQIDIMVNMADQHPNLAIGKAKELLESCAKTILNELEIEFDSKMDLNSLVKKTYKSLKIDSSSIDKDNKYHQTSVKILGSLSAITQFMAELRNEYGDGHGKDREFRNLPPHYAHLAIGTATTVVRFMWDTHNIMKNSSKTI
;
A
#
# COMPACT_ATOMS: atom_id res chain seq x y z
N GLU A 1 -7.31 -12.31 28.63
CA GLU A 1 -5.85 -12.33 28.28
C GLU A 1 -5.38 -13.78 28.05
N VAL A 2 -5.54 -14.72 29.01
CA VAL A 2 -5.17 -16.13 28.81
C VAL A 2 -5.84 -16.75 27.56
N ARG A 3 -7.09 -16.40 27.25
CA ARG A 3 -7.78 -16.85 26.03
C ARG A 3 -7.11 -16.35 24.75
N PHE A 4 -6.54 -15.15 24.76
CA PHE A 4 -5.79 -14.61 23.65
C PHE A 4 -4.57 -15.48 23.34
N PHE A 5 -3.75 -15.75 24.37
CA PHE A 5 -2.56 -16.57 24.20
C PHE A 5 -2.89 -18.03 23.87
N ASN A 6 -3.96 -18.61 24.44
CA ASN A 6 -4.40 -19.98 24.11
C ASN A 6 -4.85 -20.16 22.65
N ARG A 7 -5.14 -19.07 21.93
CA ARG A 7 -5.44 -19.12 20.49
C ARG A 7 -4.19 -19.15 19.62
N LEU A 8 -3.09 -18.62 20.13
CA LEU A 8 -1.82 -18.55 19.42
C LEU A 8 -0.88 -19.70 19.78
N TYR A 9 -0.94 -20.12 21.04
CA TYR A 9 -0.02 -21.09 21.62
C TYR A 9 -0.77 -22.16 22.39
N LYS A 10 -0.24 -23.36 22.39
CA LYS A 10 -0.70 -24.45 23.25
C LYS A 10 -0.11 -24.29 24.65
N LEU A 11 -0.63 -23.37 25.45
CA LEU A 11 -0.06 -23.01 26.75
C LEU A 11 0.14 -24.20 27.68
N GLY A 12 -0.69 -25.24 27.60
CA GLY A 12 -0.53 -26.47 28.38
C GLY A 12 0.65 -27.36 27.94
N GLU A 13 1.28 -27.06 26.80
CA GLU A 13 2.50 -27.76 26.31
C GLU A 13 3.76 -26.91 26.50
N LEU A 14 3.62 -25.62 26.82
CA LEU A 14 4.75 -24.71 27.07
C LEU A 14 5.21 -24.78 28.51
N PRO A 15 6.54 -24.71 28.77
CA PRO A 15 7.06 -24.66 30.13
C PRO A 15 6.63 -23.40 30.86
N SER A 16 6.42 -23.51 32.16
CA SER A 16 6.20 -22.34 33.01
C SER A 16 7.51 -21.60 33.28
N THR A 17 7.42 -20.28 33.44
CA THR A 17 8.51 -19.44 33.95
C THR A 17 8.56 -19.44 35.48
N ASP A 18 7.48 -19.85 36.14
CA ASP A 18 7.41 -20.04 37.59
C ASP A 18 7.57 -21.52 37.93
N THR A 19 8.60 -21.86 38.66
CA THR A 19 8.97 -23.23 39.04
C THR A 19 7.90 -23.98 39.84
N ARG A 20 6.88 -23.29 40.37
CA ARG A 20 5.74 -23.86 41.07
C ARG A 20 4.73 -24.54 40.13
N PHE A 21 4.81 -24.24 38.83
CA PHE A 21 3.89 -24.77 37.83
C PHE A 21 4.65 -25.56 36.76
N SER A 22 4.01 -26.60 36.26
CA SER A 22 4.60 -27.43 35.19
C SER A 22 4.44 -26.82 33.79
N HIS A 23 3.39 -26.01 33.61
CA HIS A 23 3.02 -25.48 32.31
C HIS A 23 2.57 -24.03 32.40
N ALA A 24 2.73 -23.29 31.30
CA ALA A 24 2.48 -21.86 31.19
C ALA A 24 1.00 -21.48 31.40
N ASP A 25 0.04 -22.36 31.13
CA ASP A 25 -1.37 -22.10 31.32
C ASP A 25 -1.75 -21.81 32.78
N ARG A 26 -1.17 -22.57 33.71
CA ARG A 26 -1.39 -22.39 35.15
C ARG A 26 -0.66 -21.20 35.71
N ASP A 27 0.56 -20.98 35.26
CA ASP A 27 1.40 -19.86 35.58
C ASP A 27 0.69 -18.53 35.20
N LEU A 28 0.35 -18.40 33.93
CA LEU A 28 -0.39 -17.25 33.39
C LEU A 28 -1.73 -17.01 34.13
N ASN A 29 -2.50 -18.07 34.39
CA ASN A 29 -3.75 -17.94 35.11
C ASN A 29 -3.55 -17.45 36.54
N LYS A 30 -2.52 -17.93 37.22
CA LYS A 30 -2.22 -17.54 38.62
C LYS A 30 -1.83 -16.06 38.69
N HIS A 31 -0.90 -15.63 37.86
CA HIS A 31 -0.33 -14.30 37.95
C HIS A 31 -1.20 -13.21 37.29
N LEU A 32 -1.93 -13.54 36.21
CA LEU A 32 -2.73 -12.56 35.48
C LEU A 32 -4.16 -12.42 35.98
N ILE A 33 -4.76 -13.51 36.52
CA ILE A 33 -6.19 -13.52 36.82
C ILE A 33 -6.42 -13.60 38.31
N VAL A 34 -5.67 -14.47 39.01
CA VAL A 34 -5.93 -14.71 40.44
C VAL A 34 -5.21 -13.68 41.29
N ASN A 35 -3.97 -13.43 41.07
CA ASN A 35 -3.15 -12.53 41.87
C ASN A 35 -3.09 -11.11 41.32
N ASP A 36 -3.16 -10.96 39.98
CA ASP A 36 -2.96 -9.69 39.27
C ASP A 36 -1.63 -9.02 39.70
N ASP A 37 -0.59 -9.87 39.85
CA ASP A 37 0.70 -9.49 40.41
C ASP A 37 1.82 -9.42 39.36
N TRP A 38 1.50 -9.66 38.10
CA TRP A 38 2.40 -9.38 36.99
C TRP A 38 2.12 -8.00 36.43
N ASP A 39 3.06 -7.12 36.63
CA ASP A 39 3.18 -5.94 35.79
C ASP A 39 3.51 -6.42 34.38
N TRP A 40 2.47 -6.56 33.57
CA TRP A 40 2.63 -6.87 32.15
C TRP A 40 3.33 -5.73 31.47
N ASP A 41 4.62 -5.71 31.61
CA ASP A 41 5.45 -4.96 30.71
C ASP A 41 5.38 -5.67 29.35
N TRP A 42 5.11 -4.88 28.28
CA TRP A 42 5.21 -5.31 26.89
C TRP A 42 6.52 -6.10 26.64
N PHE A 43 7.56 -5.82 27.40
CA PHE A 43 8.85 -6.49 27.39
C PHE A 43 8.71 -7.99 27.63
N TYR A 44 7.92 -8.44 28.59
CA TYR A 44 7.71 -9.85 28.88
C TYR A 44 7.12 -10.61 27.68
N VAL A 45 6.13 -10.02 27.02
CA VAL A 45 5.44 -10.66 25.89
C VAL A 45 6.36 -10.78 24.68
N PHE A 46 7.11 -9.72 24.39
CA PHE A 46 7.93 -9.68 23.17
C PHE A 46 9.26 -10.45 23.30
N TYR A 47 9.83 -10.51 24.49
CA TYR A 47 11.14 -11.12 24.71
C TYR A 47 11.07 -12.49 25.43
N ASN A 48 9.88 -13.05 25.60
CA ASN A 48 9.74 -14.40 26.13
C ASN A 48 10.04 -15.42 25.03
N ASP A 49 11.08 -16.24 25.23
CA ASP A 49 11.53 -17.24 24.25
C ASP A 49 10.42 -18.24 23.86
N ASN A 50 9.46 -18.51 24.76
CA ASN A 50 8.35 -19.41 24.45
C ASN A 50 7.40 -18.82 23.40
N PHE A 51 7.25 -17.49 23.35
CA PHE A 51 6.40 -16.81 22.37
C PHE A 51 7.14 -16.53 21.06
N ASP A 52 8.46 -16.34 21.13
CA ASP A 52 9.34 -16.20 19.96
C ASP A 52 8.84 -15.14 18.96
N LEU A 53 8.36 -14.00 19.49
CA LEU A 53 7.76 -12.96 18.65
C LEU A 53 8.79 -12.08 17.95
N VAL A 54 9.99 -11.94 18.53
CA VAL A 54 11.05 -11.08 17.98
C VAL A 54 11.82 -11.80 16.86
N ALA A 55 12.00 -13.12 17.00
CA ALA A 55 12.82 -13.90 16.06
C ALA A 55 11.99 -14.61 14.97
N ASN A 56 10.64 -14.54 15.02
CA ASN A 56 9.77 -15.29 14.11
C ASN A 56 8.64 -14.42 13.55
N ASP A 57 8.82 -13.94 12.33
CA ASP A 57 7.86 -13.07 11.63
C ASP A 57 6.46 -13.67 11.57
N SER A 58 6.34 -14.97 11.28
CA SER A 58 5.03 -15.64 11.18
C SER A 58 4.28 -15.64 12.51
N LYS A 59 4.98 -15.83 13.64
CA LYS A 59 4.39 -15.75 14.97
C LYS A 59 4.01 -14.33 15.33
N PHE A 60 4.85 -13.36 15.00
CA PHE A 60 4.56 -11.94 15.22
C PHE A 60 3.36 -11.48 14.41
N LEU A 61 3.27 -11.85 13.14
CA LEU A 61 2.15 -11.52 12.26
C LEU A 61 0.84 -12.19 12.71
N ALA A 62 0.90 -13.46 13.18
CA ALA A 62 -0.25 -14.13 13.78
C ALA A 62 -0.71 -13.43 15.08
N PHE A 63 0.22 -12.98 15.90
CA PHE A 63 -0.06 -12.20 17.11
C PHE A 63 -0.78 -10.89 16.77
N LEU A 64 -0.31 -10.15 15.77
CA LEU A 64 -0.95 -8.92 15.31
C LEU A 64 -2.37 -9.18 14.77
N ALA A 65 -2.58 -10.26 14.02
CA ALA A 65 -3.89 -10.64 13.52
C ALA A 65 -4.86 -10.99 14.65
N GLU A 66 -4.40 -11.71 15.66
CA GLU A 66 -5.21 -12.12 16.82
C GLU A 66 -5.65 -10.96 17.69
N ILE A 67 -4.91 -9.84 17.74
CA ILE A 67 -5.33 -8.61 18.42
C ILE A 67 -6.71 -8.13 17.91
N PHE A 68 -7.02 -8.36 16.63
CA PHE A 68 -8.29 -7.96 16.01
C PHE A 68 -9.36 -9.04 16.01
N HIS A 69 -9.08 -10.21 16.61
CA HIS A 69 -10.05 -11.31 16.62
C HIS A 69 -11.31 -10.94 17.42
N PRO A 70 -12.53 -11.24 16.90
CA PRO A 70 -13.80 -10.90 17.55
C PRO A 70 -13.96 -11.40 18.99
N SER A 71 -13.37 -12.55 19.32
CA SER A 71 -13.38 -13.10 20.69
C SER A 71 -12.49 -12.31 21.67
N VAL A 72 -11.55 -11.51 21.16
CA VAL A 72 -10.64 -10.69 21.98
C VAL A 72 -11.21 -9.30 22.16
N ARG A 73 -11.63 -8.66 21.07
CA ARG A 73 -12.05 -7.25 21.10
C ARG A 73 -13.56 -7.02 21.04
N GLY A 74 -14.36 -8.05 20.86
CA GLY A 74 -15.79 -7.87 20.68
C GLY A 74 -16.12 -7.16 19.36
N ILE A 75 -16.81 -6.01 19.42
CA ILE A 75 -17.09 -5.19 18.23
C ILE A 75 -15.90 -4.26 18.01
N LEU A 76 -15.32 -4.31 16.79
CA LEU A 76 -14.31 -3.34 16.38
C LEU A 76 -14.93 -1.94 16.31
N ASN A 77 -14.54 -1.09 17.25
CA ASN A 77 -14.88 0.33 17.24
C ASN A 77 -14.02 1.09 16.21
N THR A 78 -14.31 2.38 16.03
CA THR A 78 -13.59 3.25 15.09
C THR A 78 -12.08 3.25 15.34
N SER A 79 -11.66 3.32 16.60
CA SER A 79 -10.24 3.32 16.98
C SER A 79 -9.54 2.02 16.59
N ALA A 80 -10.17 0.85 16.74
CA ALA A 80 -9.57 -0.42 16.35
C ALA A 80 -9.40 -0.52 14.82
N LYS A 81 -10.33 0.05 14.04
CA LYS A 81 -10.18 0.14 12.57
C LYS A 81 -9.02 1.06 12.18
N GLU A 82 -8.83 2.15 12.89
CA GLU A 82 -7.69 3.06 12.68
C GLU A 82 -6.35 2.38 13.03
N TYR A 83 -6.29 1.62 14.12
CA TYR A 83 -5.10 0.83 14.45
C TYR A 83 -4.80 -0.23 13.41
N LEU A 84 -5.81 -0.92 12.88
CA LEU A 84 -5.64 -1.89 11.80
C LEU A 84 -5.07 -1.22 10.54
N LYS A 85 -5.57 -0.04 10.17
CA LYS A 85 -5.01 0.76 9.07
C LYS A 85 -3.54 1.11 9.30
N LYS A 86 -3.19 1.59 10.50
CA LYS A 86 -1.80 1.93 10.85
C LYS A 86 -0.88 0.71 10.84
N ILE A 87 -1.33 -0.43 11.37
CA ILE A 87 -0.57 -1.67 11.36
C ILE A 87 -0.34 -2.14 9.92
N ASN A 88 -1.38 -2.18 9.10
CA ASN A 88 -1.24 -2.55 7.68
C ASN A 88 -0.33 -1.56 6.92
N TYR A 89 -0.40 -0.27 7.24
CA TYR A 89 0.53 0.69 6.69
C TYR A 89 1.99 0.31 6.96
N LEU A 90 2.33 -0.04 8.21
CA LEU A 90 3.69 -0.44 8.58
C LEU A 90 4.08 -1.79 7.97
N LEU A 91 3.21 -2.80 8.05
CA LEU A 91 3.47 -4.14 7.55
C LEU A 91 3.75 -4.18 6.04
N ARG A 92 3.14 -3.26 5.28
CA ARG A 92 3.35 -3.18 3.82
C ARG A 92 4.80 -2.85 3.44
N PHE A 93 5.54 -2.12 4.29
CA PHE A 93 6.97 -1.86 4.05
C PHE A 93 7.80 -3.15 4.12
N ASP A 94 7.33 -4.11 4.90
CA ASP A 94 7.97 -5.41 5.08
C ASP A 94 7.38 -6.50 4.18
N GLY A 95 6.39 -6.13 3.35
CA GLY A 95 5.77 -7.03 2.38
C GLY A 95 4.64 -7.89 2.97
N TYR A 96 4.00 -7.45 4.06
CA TYR A 96 2.90 -8.15 4.70
C TYR A 96 1.65 -7.28 4.85
N GLU A 97 0.49 -7.92 5.00
CA GLU A 97 -0.75 -7.24 5.37
C GLU A 97 -1.70 -8.17 6.14
N LEU A 98 -2.58 -7.58 6.95
CA LEU A 98 -3.68 -8.26 7.63
C LEU A 98 -4.97 -8.06 6.84
N LEU A 99 -5.58 -9.14 6.36
CA LEU A 99 -6.84 -9.10 5.61
C LEU A 99 -7.92 -9.95 6.27
N PRO A 100 -9.20 -9.59 6.09
CA PRO A 100 -10.29 -10.44 6.50
C PRO A 100 -10.29 -11.73 5.68
N SER A 101 -10.18 -12.88 6.36
CA SER A 101 -10.19 -14.21 5.76
C SER A 101 -11.52 -14.93 5.97
N LYS A 102 -12.10 -14.77 7.15
CA LYS A 102 -13.33 -15.43 7.60
C LYS A 102 -14.18 -14.45 8.42
N SER A 103 -15.37 -14.87 8.81
CA SER A 103 -16.20 -14.12 9.75
C SER A 103 -16.86 -15.03 10.78
N ILE A 104 -17.03 -14.50 12.01
CA ILE A 104 -17.85 -15.10 13.06
C ILE A 104 -18.94 -14.12 13.42
N SER A 105 -20.20 -14.51 13.30
CA SER A 105 -21.36 -13.64 13.59
C SER A 105 -21.26 -12.26 12.89
N GLY A 106 -20.88 -12.26 11.61
CA GLY A 106 -20.72 -11.03 10.80
C GLY A 106 -19.50 -10.18 11.13
N ARG A 107 -18.59 -10.66 12.01
CA ARG A 107 -17.37 -9.96 12.40
C ARG A 107 -16.16 -10.60 11.74
N ALA A 108 -15.33 -9.79 11.09
CA ALA A 108 -14.16 -10.27 10.38
C ALA A 108 -13.11 -10.89 11.33
N ILE A 109 -12.54 -12.00 10.88
CA ILE A 109 -11.31 -12.59 11.41
C ILE A 109 -10.23 -12.22 10.43
N TYR A 110 -9.12 -11.70 10.94
CA TYR A 110 -7.97 -11.29 10.13
C TYR A 110 -6.91 -12.38 10.12
N GLU A 111 -6.30 -12.56 8.95
CA GLU A 111 -5.12 -13.40 8.77
C GLU A 111 -4.07 -12.57 8.04
N TRP A 112 -2.80 -12.85 8.29
CA TRP A 112 -1.72 -12.21 7.56
C TRP A 112 -1.45 -12.92 6.24
N ARG A 113 -1.02 -12.17 5.27
CA ARG A 113 -0.50 -12.71 4.01
C ARG A 113 0.72 -11.91 3.56
N GLU A 114 1.57 -12.55 2.79
CA GLU A 114 2.58 -11.86 2.01
C GLU A 114 1.92 -11.09 0.87
N ILE A 115 2.35 -9.84 0.71
CA ILE A 115 1.99 -9.06 -0.45
C ILE A 115 2.90 -9.52 -1.59
N ARG A 116 2.36 -10.26 -2.53
CA ARG A 116 3.07 -10.62 -3.75
C ARG A 116 3.21 -9.37 -4.62
N GLY A 117 4.19 -8.55 -4.32
CA GLY A 117 4.48 -7.32 -5.04
C GLY A 117 5.90 -6.85 -4.76
N ASP A 118 6.46 -6.11 -5.67
CA ASP A 118 7.79 -5.52 -5.52
C ASP A 118 7.78 -4.53 -4.33
N SER A 119 8.60 -4.79 -3.33
CA SER A 119 8.76 -3.90 -2.17
C SER A 119 9.16 -2.47 -2.59
N ALA A 120 9.87 -2.34 -3.71
CA ALA A 120 10.19 -1.04 -4.31
C ALA A 120 8.94 -0.34 -4.84
N LEU A 121 7.97 -1.07 -5.39
CA LEU A 121 6.69 -0.52 -5.82
C LEU A 121 5.89 0.02 -4.64
N LEU A 122 5.81 -0.72 -3.55
CA LEU A 122 5.10 -0.28 -2.34
C LEU A 122 5.75 0.96 -1.71
N LYS A 123 7.08 1.03 -1.64
CA LYS A 123 7.81 2.23 -1.19
C LYS A 123 7.54 3.44 -2.10
N ASN A 124 7.46 3.23 -3.40
CA ASN A 124 7.11 4.29 -4.35
C ASN A 124 5.67 4.79 -4.11
N ILE A 125 4.73 3.90 -3.89
CA ILE A 125 3.32 4.20 -3.59
C ILE A 125 3.20 5.03 -2.31
N GLU A 126 3.87 4.64 -1.24
CA GLU A 126 3.84 5.38 0.03
C GLU A 126 4.49 6.76 -0.09
N SER A 127 5.58 6.87 -0.82
CA SER A 127 6.19 8.17 -1.13
C SER A 127 5.22 9.09 -1.88
N LEU A 128 4.40 8.54 -2.78
CA LEU A 128 3.38 9.32 -3.50
C LEU A 128 2.29 9.80 -2.55
N LYS A 129 1.78 8.96 -1.66
CA LYS A 129 0.75 9.36 -0.67
C LYS A 129 1.23 10.53 0.20
N ILE A 130 2.45 10.43 0.73
CA ILE A 130 3.06 11.50 1.53
C ILE A 130 3.17 12.80 0.72
N ASN A 131 3.62 12.72 -0.53
CA ASN A 131 3.87 13.88 -1.38
C ASN A 131 2.58 14.58 -1.82
N PHE A 132 1.54 13.83 -2.17
CA PHE A 132 0.26 14.42 -2.57
C PHE A 132 -0.55 14.95 -1.39
N ASN A 133 -0.38 14.34 -0.20
CA ASN A 133 -1.12 14.69 1.03
C ASN A 133 -2.62 14.90 0.79
N SER A 134 -3.24 13.98 0.06
CA SER A 134 -4.62 14.03 -0.39
C SER A 134 -5.35 12.74 -0.08
N ALA A 135 -6.38 12.79 0.77
CA ALA A 135 -7.21 11.64 1.09
C ALA A 135 -7.83 10.99 -0.15
N TYR A 136 -8.18 11.78 -1.17
CA TYR A 136 -8.69 11.26 -2.43
C TYR A 136 -7.64 10.42 -3.17
N ILE A 137 -6.41 10.91 -3.27
CA ILE A 137 -5.30 10.18 -3.92
C ILE A 137 -4.96 8.91 -3.14
N ASP A 138 -4.95 8.98 -1.82
CA ASP A 138 -4.72 7.83 -0.95
C ASP A 138 -5.75 6.72 -1.19
N ASP A 139 -7.04 7.08 -1.23
CA ASP A 139 -8.13 6.14 -1.51
C ASP A 139 -8.00 5.53 -2.93
N GLN A 140 -7.64 6.32 -3.95
CA GLN A 140 -7.43 5.80 -5.30
C GLN A 140 -6.28 4.81 -5.37
N ILE A 141 -5.18 5.11 -4.70
CA ILE A 141 -4.02 4.22 -4.60
C ILE A 141 -4.38 2.93 -3.88
N ASP A 142 -5.09 3.02 -2.75
CA ASP A 142 -5.51 1.83 -1.99
C ASP A 142 -6.43 0.92 -2.79
N ILE A 143 -7.40 1.48 -3.51
CA ILE A 143 -8.27 0.71 -4.41
C ILE A 143 -7.43 0.05 -5.51
N MET A 144 -6.55 0.79 -6.16
CA MET A 144 -5.70 0.31 -7.23
C MET A 144 -4.87 -0.91 -6.82
N VAL A 145 -4.20 -0.83 -5.67
CA VAL A 145 -3.33 -1.90 -5.17
C VAL A 145 -4.13 -3.11 -4.70
N ASN A 146 -5.22 -2.88 -3.94
CA ASN A 146 -6.01 -3.97 -3.36
C ASN A 146 -6.83 -4.74 -4.41
N MET A 147 -7.16 -4.11 -5.56
CA MET A 147 -7.97 -4.73 -6.61
C MET A 147 -7.15 -5.38 -7.73
N ALA A 148 -5.84 -5.23 -7.73
CA ALA A 148 -4.98 -5.67 -8.83
C ALA A 148 -5.15 -7.16 -9.19
N ASP A 149 -5.27 -8.03 -8.20
CA ASP A 149 -5.38 -9.47 -8.41
C ASP A 149 -6.81 -9.93 -8.71
N GLN A 150 -7.80 -9.36 -8.04
CA GLN A 150 -9.20 -9.80 -8.14
C GLN A 150 -9.99 -9.06 -9.22
N HIS A 151 -9.68 -7.80 -9.45
CA HIS A 151 -10.35 -6.90 -10.38
C HIS A 151 -9.33 -6.08 -11.20
N PRO A 152 -8.50 -6.73 -12.05
CA PRO A 152 -7.42 -6.06 -12.79
C PRO A 152 -7.91 -4.90 -13.65
N ASN A 153 -9.10 -4.97 -14.21
CA ASN A 153 -9.71 -3.90 -15.00
C ASN A 153 -9.97 -2.63 -14.15
N LEU A 154 -10.41 -2.78 -12.91
CA LEU A 154 -10.62 -1.66 -11.99
C LEU A 154 -9.28 -1.03 -11.60
N ALA A 155 -8.27 -1.84 -11.30
CA ALA A 155 -6.93 -1.36 -10.98
C ALA A 155 -6.29 -0.58 -12.14
N ILE A 156 -6.45 -1.03 -13.38
CA ILE A 156 -6.00 -0.32 -14.59
C ILE A 156 -6.72 1.03 -14.72
N GLY A 157 -8.03 1.08 -14.47
CA GLY A 157 -8.80 2.31 -14.44
C GLY A 157 -8.25 3.32 -13.44
N LYS A 158 -7.97 2.86 -12.21
CA LYS A 158 -7.40 3.69 -11.13
C LYS A 158 -5.97 4.14 -11.40
N ALA A 159 -5.15 3.33 -12.04
CA ALA A 159 -3.81 3.71 -12.47
C ALA A 159 -3.84 4.88 -13.48
N LYS A 160 -4.80 4.87 -14.41
CA LYS A 160 -5.04 6.00 -15.34
C LYS A 160 -5.51 7.25 -14.60
N GLU A 161 -6.46 7.12 -13.67
CA GLU A 161 -6.97 8.25 -12.87
C GLU A 161 -5.87 8.89 -12.01
N LEU A 162 -4.93 8.10 -11.47
CA LEU A 162 -3.79 8.61 -10.73
C LEU A 162 -2.87 9.48 -11.59
N LEU A 163 -2.55 9.04 -12.82
CA LEU A 163 -1.79 9.83 -13.79
C LEU A 163 -2.49 11.15 -14.12
N GLU A 164 -3.78 11.11 -14.35
CA GLU A 164 -4.60 12.27 -14.67
C GLU A 164 -4.64 13.28 -13.51
N SER A 165 -4.85 12.80 -12.30
CA SER A 165 -4.89 13.62 -11.07
C SER A 165 -3.54 14.30 -10.84
N CYS A 166 -2.43 13.58 -10.98
CA CYS A 166 -1.09 14.14 -10.86
C CYS A 166 -0.85 15.25 -11.88
N ALA A 167 -1.13 14.99 -13.15
CA ALA A 167 -0.92 15.96 -14.21
C ALA A 167 -1.76 17.25 -14.00
N LYS A 168 -3.02 17.11 -13.62
CA LYS A 168 -3.89 18.25 -13.28
C LYS A 168 -3.38 19.04 -12.09
N THR A 169 -2.94 18.36 -11.03
CA THR A 169 -2.40 19.02 -9.84
C THR A 169 -1.16 19.83 -10.17
N ILE A 170 -0.22 19.27 -10.91
CA ILE A 170 1.01 19.96 -11.32
C ILE A 170 0.69 21.19 -12.19
N LEU A 171 -0.19 21.06 -13.18
CA LEU A 171 -0.57 22.18 -14.05
C LEU A 171 -1.26 23.30 -13.25
N ASN A 172 -2.11 22.95 -12.30
CA ASN A 172 -2.75 23.93 -11.42
C ASN A 172 -1.72 24.64 -10.52
N GLU A 173 -0.76 23.92 -9.91
CA GLU A 173 0.29 24.55 -9.11
C GLU A 173 1.24 25.42 -9.92
N LEU A 174 1.39 25.16 -11.20
CA LEU A 174 2.16 25.98 -12.15
C LEU A 174 1.32 27.10 -12.78
N GLU A 175 0.05 27.25 -12.38
CA GLU A 175 -0.90 28.24 -12.92
C GLU A 175 -1.07 28.14 -14.47
N ILE A 176 -1.02 26.92 -15.00
CA ILE A 176 -1.13 26.66 -16.43
C ILE A 176 -2.57 26.19 -16.76
N GLU A 177 -3.28 26.99 -17.52
CA GLU A 177 -4.63 26.67 -17.97
C GLU A 177 -4.66 25.40 -18.86
N PHE A 178 -5.65 24.55 -18.64
CA PHE A 178 -5.93 23.37 -19.45
C PHE A 178 -7.45 23.12 -19.54
N ASP A 179 -7.88 22.48 -20.63
CA ASP A 179 -9.26 22.04 -20.75
C ASP A 179 -9.52 20.84 -19.83
N SER A 180 -10.54 20.93 -18.99
CA SER A 180 -10.93 19.84 -18.07
C SER A 180 -11.31 18.53 -18.79
N LYS A 181 -11.65 18.60 -20.07
CA LYS A 181 -12.00 17.47 -20.94
C LYS A 181 -10.82 16.95 -21.76
N MET A 182 -9.63 17.50 -21.56
CA MET A 182 -8.42 17.07 -22.26
C MET A 182 -8.16 15.57 -21.99
N ASP A 183 -7.87 14.83 -23.06
CA ASP A 183 -7.50 13.41 -22.92
C ASP A 183 -6.17 13.24 -22.16
N LEU A 184 -5.96 12.04 -21.58
CA LEU A 184 -4.79 11.77 -20.76
C LEU A 184 -3.48 12.06 -21.50
N ASN A 185 -3.37 11.66 -22.77
CA ASN A 185 -2.11 11.83 -23.54
C ASN A 185 -1.78 13.30 -23.74
N SER A 186 -2.77 14.10 -24.10
CA SER A 186 -2.63 15.55 -24.27
C SER A 186 -2.29 16.24 -22.96
N LEU A 187 -2.94 15.82 -21.88
CA LEU A 187 -2.72 16.33 -20.52
C LEU A 187 -1.29 16.06 -20.03
N VAL A 188 -0.83 14.80 -20.12
CA VAL A 188 0.52 14.42 -19.70
C VAL A 188 1.59 15.07 -20.58
N LYS A 189 1.40 15.14 -21.90
CA LYS A 189 2.32 15.87 -22.81
C LYS A 189 2.42 17.35 -22.43
N LYS A 190 1.30 17.99 -22.08
CA LYS A 190 1.30 19.39 -21.64
C LYS A 190 2.09 19.52 -20.32
N THR A 191 1.89 18.61 -19.37
CA THR A 191 2.62 18.57 -18.10
C THR A 191 4.13 18.37 -18.33
N TYR A 192 4.54 17.44 -19.21
CA TYR A 192 5.95 17.22 -19.54
C TYR A 192 6.60 18.47 -20.12
N LYS A 193 5.91 19.16 -21.04
CA LYS A 193 6.40 20.42 -21.60
C LYS A 193 6.56 21.50 -20.53
N SER A 194 5.59 21.61 -19.64
CA SER A 194 5.61 22.60 -18.55
C SER A 194 6.73 22.32 -17.54
N LEU A 195 7.02 21.05 -17.29
CA LEU A 195 8.12 20.59 -16.44
C LEU A 195 9.48 20.58 -17.16
N LYS A 196 9.54 20.95 -18.45
CA LYS A 196 10.76 20.89 -19.28
C LYS A 196 11.42 19.50 -19.33
N ILE A 197 10.60 18.44 -19.31
CA ILE A 197 11.01 17.04 -19.40
C ILE A 197 10.54 16.38 -20.70
N ASP A 198 10.13 17.15 -21.66
CA ASP A 198 9.88 16.67 -23.01
C ASP A 198 11.20 16.62 -23.81
N SER A 199 11.19 15.86 -24.90
CA SER A 199 12.40 15.65 -25.71
C SER A 199 13.00 16.93 -26.30
N SER A 200 12.20 17.99 -26.47
CA SER A 200 12.66 19.28 -27.00
C SER A 200 13.35 20.17 -25.96
N SER A 201 13.14 19.87 -24.68
CA SER A 201 13.66 20.68 -23.57
C SER A 201 15.07 20.27 -23.13
N ILE A 202 15.61 19.17 -23.63
CA ILE A 202 16.93 18.67 -23.27
C ILE A 202 17.99 19.38 -24.11
N ASP A 203 18.97 19.96 -23.41
CA ASP A 203 20.11 20.61 -24.06
C ASP A 203 20.84 19.63 -25.02
N LYS A 204 21.02 20.06 -26.27
CA LYS A 204 21.69 19.28 -27.34
C LYS A 204 23.16 19.04 -27.05
N ASP A 205 23.79 19.92 -26.28
CA ASP A 205 25.21 19.80 -25.90
C ASP A 205 25.43 18.86 -24.72
N ASN A 206 24.35 18.37 -24.11
CA ASN A 206 24.45 17.40 -23.04
C ASN A 206 24.96 16.05 -23.56
N LYS A 207 26.04 15.52 -22.96
CA LYS A 207 26.65 14.23 -23.27
C LYS A 207 25.64 13.08 -23.36
N TYR A 208 24.58 13.14 -22.56
CA TYR A 208 23.55 12.11 -22.48
C TYR A 208 22.27 12.47 -23.24
N HIS A 209 22.31 13.54 -24.06
CA HIS A 209 21.13 14.07 -24.76
C HIS A 209 20.32 12.97 -25.46
N GLN A 210 20.96 12.17 -26.32
CA GLN A 210 20.28 11.15 -27.12
C GLN A 210 19.60 10.08 -26.24
N THR A 211 20.24 9.66 -25.15
CA THR A 211 19.70 8.66 -24.24
C THR A 211 18.53 9.24 -23.46
N SER A 212 18.64 10.46 -22.97
CA SER A 212 17.58 11.16 -22.25
C SER A 212 16.34 11.36 -23.12
N VAL A 213 16.52 11.79 -24.38
CA VAL A 213 15.44 11.92 -25.37
C VAL A 213 14.71 10.59 -25.59
N LYS A 214 15.45 9.47 -25.71
CA LYS A 214 14.87 8.14 -25.86
C LYS A 214 14.05 7.72 -24.64
N ILE A 215 14.58 7.96 -23.44
CA ILE A 215 13.88 7.63 -22.19
C ILE A 215 12.57 8.44 -22.08
N LEU A 216 12.61 9.75 -22.30
CA LEU A 216 11.43 10.61 -22.23
C LEU A 216 10.40 10.29 -23.32
N GLY A 217 10.88 9.95 -24.53
CA GLY A 217 10.02 9.44 -25.60
C GLY A 217 9.32 8.13 -25.21
N SER A 218 10.03 7.23 -24.55
CA SER A 218 9.47 5.97 -24.03
C SER A 218 8.43 6.21 -22.94
N LEU A 219 8.65 7.14 -22.03
CA LEU A 219 7.65 7.52 -21.01
C LEU A 219 6.37 8.05 -21.65
N SER A 220 6.47 8.86 -22.69
CA SER A 220 5.29 9.34 -23.44
C SER A 220 4.55 8.20 -24.12
N ALA A 221 5.25 7.25 -24.76
CA ALA A 221 4.65 6.08 -25.37
C ALA A 221 3.96 5.18 -24.34
N ILE A 222 4.59 4.94 -23.19
CA ILE A 222 4.03 4.17 -22.09
C ILE A 222 2.73 4.82 -21.60
N THR A 223 2.68 6.13 -21.44
CA THR A 223 1.46 6.85 -21.02
C THR A 223 0.33 6.68 -22.04
N GLN A 224 0.66 6.69 -23.33
CA GLN A 224 -0.31 6.43 -24.39
C GLN A 224 -0.86 5.00 -24.29
N PHE A 225 0.00 4.00 -24.15
CA PHE A 225 -0.44 2.60 -24.02
C PHE A 225 -1.27 2.35 -22.77
N MET A 226 -1.00 3.07 -21.69
CA MET A 226 -1.84 3.03 -20.50
C MET A 226 -3.27 3.54 -20.76
N ALA A 227 -3.42 4.60 -21.55
CA ALA A 227 -4.73 5.09 -21.95
C ALA A 227 -5.47 4.09 -22.86
N GLU A 228 -4.76 3.45 -23.79
CA GLU A 228 -5.30 2.41 -24.67
C GLU A 228 -5.73 1.18 -23.86
N LEU A 229 -4.86 0.68 -22.99
CA LEU A 229 -5.14 -0.46 -22.11
C LEU A 229 -6.38 -0.22 -21.24
N ARG A 230 -6.52 0.98 -20.68
CA ARG A 230 -7.72 1.35 -19.91
C ARG A 230 -8.96 1.38 -20.79
N ASN A 231 -8.89 1.88 -22.01
CA ASN A 231 -10.05 1.95 -22.91
C ASN A 231 -10.54 0.56 -23.32
N GLU A 232 -9.63 -0.38 -23.49
CA GLU A 232 -9.96 -1.76 -23.86
C GLU A 232 -10.42 -2.58 -22.66
N TYR A 233 -9.74 -2.48 -21.53
CA TYR A 233 -9.89 -3.39 -20.39
C TYR A 233 -10.35 -2.73 -19.09
N GLY A 234 -10.40 -1.40 -18.99
CA GLY A 234 -10.90 -0.70 -17.81
C GLY A 234 -12.42 -0.87 -17.62
N ASP A 235 -12.88 -0.49 -16.46
CA ASP A 235 -14.30 -0.61 -16.02
C ASP A 235 -15.22 0.51 -16.52
N GLY A 236 -14.67 1.48 -17.25
CA GLY A 236 -15.41 2.69 -17.67
C GLY A 236 -16.50 2.50 -18.76
N HIS A 237 -16.66 1.29 -19.29
CA HIS A 237 -17.70 0.97 -20.29
C HIS A 237 -18.31 -0.39 -19.98
N GLY A 238 -19.60 -0.54 -20.31
CA GLY A 238 -20.29 -1.82 -20.26
C GLY A 238 -19.55 -2.86 -21.12
N LYS A 239 -19.35 -4.05 -20.60
CA LYS A 239 -18.70 -5.16 -21.29
C LYS A 239 -19.76 -6.18 -21.70
N ASP A 240 -19.54 -6.85 -22.82
CA ASP A 240 -20.41 -7.93 -23.25
C ASP A 240 -20.17 -9.23 -22.45
N ARG A 241 -21.00 -10.23 -22.71
CA ARG A 241 -20.98 -11.51 -21.99
C ARG A 241 -19.70 -12.33 -22.25
N GLU A 242 -19.00 -12.06 -23.34
CA GLU A 242 -17.78 -12.78 -23.75
C GLU A 242 -16.49 -12.10 -23.30
N PHE A 243 -16.62 -10.92 -22.66
CA PHE A 243 -15.47 -10.15 -22.19
C PHE A 243 -14.61 -10.98 -21.20
N ARG A 244 -13.33 -11.06 -21.49
CA ARG A 244 -12.33 -11.70 -20.60
C ARG A 244 -11.42 -10.62 -20.04
N ASN A 245 -11.31 -10.59 -18.73
CA ASN A 245 -10.35 -9.72 -18.06
C ASN A 245 -8.90 -10.05 -18.45
N LEU A 246 -8.05 -9.04 -18.44
CA LEU A 246 -6.62 -9.25 -18.51
C LEU A 246 -6.12 -10.04 -17.29
N PRO A 247 -5.09 -10.89 -17.46
CA PRO A 247 -4.39 -11.50 -16.33
C PRO A 247 -3.85 -10.42 -15.36
N PRO A 248 -3.83 -10.70 -14.03
CA PRO A 248 -3.45 -9.73 -13.01
C PRO A 248 -2.09 -9.05 -13.22
N HIS A 249 -1.11 -9.73 -13.83
CA HIS A 249 0.21 -9.14 -14.08
C HIS A 249 0.18 -7.90 -14.99
N TYR A 250 -0.85 -7.74 -15.84
CA TYR A 250 -1.04 -6.49 -16.60
C TYR A 250 -1.52 -5.33 -15.73
N ALA A 251 -2.35 -5.62 -14.71
CA ALA A 251 -2.69 -4.59 -13.71
C ALA A 251 -1.46 -4.19 -12.90
N HIS A 252 -0.63 -5.14 -12.48
CA HIS A 252 0.64 -4.84 -11.80
C HIS A 252 1.58 -4.00 -12.68
N LEU A 253 1.68 -4.32 -13.98
CA LEU A 253 2.45 -3.50 -14.92
C LEU A 253 1.88 -2.08 -15.03
N ALA A 254 0.56 -1.95 -15.12
CA ALA A 254 -0.11 -0.66 -15.20
C ALA A 254 0.13 0.18 -13.94
N ILE A 255 0.02 -0.43 -12.75
CA ILE A 255 0.30 0.22 -11.46
C ILE A 255 1.75 0.68 -11.38
N GLY A 256 2.70 -0.23 -11.67
CA GLY A 256 4.13 0.07 -11.62
C GLY A 256 4.52 1.21 -12.58
N THR A 257 3.94 1.21 -13.77
CA THR A 257 4.15 2.24 -14.78
C THR A 257 3.56 3.58 -14.32
N ALA A 258 2.30 3.61 -13.91
CA ALA A 258 1.64 4.84 -13.46
C ALA A 258 2.36 5.47 -12.28
N THR A 259 2.71 4.68 -11.26
CA THR A 259 3.42 5.18 -10.07
C THR A 259 4.82 5.69 -10.39
N THR A 260 5.54 5.06 -11.32
CA THR A 260 6.85 5.52 -11.76
C THR A 260 6.77 6.86 -12.49
N VAL A 261 5.82 7.00 -13.43
CA VAL A 261 5.62 8.24 -14.18
C VAL A 261 5.16 9.37 -13.27
N VAL A 262 4.20 9.10 -12.38
CA VAL A 262 3.68 10.08 -11.40
C VAL A 262 4.80 10.57 -10.51
N ARG A 263 5.61 9.66 -9.95
CA ARG A 263 6.75 10.03 -9.11
C ARG A 263 7.76 10.90 -9.87
N PHE A 264 8.12 10.51 -11.08
CA PHE A 264 9.06 11.28 -11.88
C PHE A 264 8.56 12.71 -12.16
N MET A 265 7.29 12.87 -12.54
CA MET A 265 6.67 14.19 -12.73
C MET A 265 6.69 15.02 -11.45
N TRP A 266 6.32 14.41 -10.33
CA TRP A 266 6.23 15.09 -9.04
C TRP A 266 7.59 15.51 -8.49
N ASP A 267 8.59 14.62 -8.54
CA ASP A 267 9.95 14.92 -8.14
C ASP A 267 10.54 16.07 -8.97
N THR A 268 10.30 16.07 -10.29
CA THR A 268 10.72 17.15 -11.18
C THR A 268 10.03 18.49 -10.82
N HIS A 269 8.72 18.45 -10.57
CA HIS A 269 7.97 19.64 -10.12
C HIS A 269 8.55 20.21 -8.83
N ASN A 270 8.83 19.36 -7.85
CA ASN A 270 9.41 19.78 -6.57
C ASN A 270 10.81 20.39 -6.74
N ILE A 271 11.66 19.84 -7.60
CA ILE A 271 12.97 20.39 -7.94
C ILE A 271 12.81 21.79 -8.53
N MET A 272 11.91 21.99 -9.48
CA MET A 272 11.64 23.30 -10.10
C MET A 272 11.16 24.32 -9.05
N LYS A 273 10.21 23.91 -8.21
CA LYS A 273 9.63 24.77 -7.15
C LYS A 273 10.69 25.24 -6.14
N ASN A 274 11.60 24.35 -5.76
CA ASN A 274 12.68 24.68 -4.84
C ASN A 274 13.75 25.56 -5.49
N SER A 275 14.06 25.35 -6.76
CA SER A 275 15.01 26.21 -7.51
C SER A 275 14.49 27.63 -7.68
N SER A 276 13.17 27.82 -7.78
CA SER A 276 12.55 29.15 -7.90
C SER A 276 12.50 29.95 -6.58
N LYS A 277 12.68 29.28 -5.43
CA LYS A 277 12.71 29.92 -4.10
C LYS A 277 14.10 30.39 -3.67
N THR A 278 15.13 30.00 -4.39
CA THR A 278 16.55 30.29 -4.04
C THR A 278 17.09 31.53 -4.81
N ILE A 279 16.27 32.17 -5.64
CA ILE A 279 16.53 33.41 -6.35
C ILE A 279 15.73 34.53 -5.70
#